data_1ba76a7b656fa4a1c8c14a723805e508
#
_entry.id   1ba76a7b656fa4a1c8c14a723805e508
#
_cell.length_a   1.000
_cell.length_b   1.000
_cell.length_c   1.000
_cell.angle_alpha   90.00
_cell.angle_beta   90.00
_cell.angle_gamma   90.00
#
_symmetry.space_group_name_H-M   'P 1'
#
loop_
_entity.id
_entity.type
_entity.pdbx_description
1 polymer ?
#
loop_
_entity_poly.entity_id
_entity_poly.type
_entity_poly.pdbx_seq_one_letter_code
_entity_poly.pdbx_strand_id
1 'polypeptide(L)'
;MNDRCVSLLEKYELELLRTCKGRGAILCETDIGTLILKEYAGYREKCVYQDALLHALADKGFSYKESIIRNKEGELLTEDVDGTFYILKTWFEGRECNVRDREDCALAMQTLASYHKVSALCQELTEYRSLSDVEAEFEKHNRELKKICLLYTSPSPRDY
;
A
#
# COMPACT_ATOMS: atom_id res chain seq x y z
N MET A 1 -7.40 -16.87 19.19
CA MET A 1 -7.95 -15.91 18.22
C MET A 1 -7.79 -14.54 18.85
N ASN A 2 -7.37 -13.52 18.12
CA ASN A 2 -7.15 -12.21 18.73
C ASN A 2 -8.54 -11.52 18.84
N ASP A 3 -9.08 -11.42 20.05
CA ASP A 3 -10.44 -10.90 20.30
C ASP A 3 -10.65 -9.51 19.66
N ARG A 4 -9.60 -8.70 19.63
CA ARG A 4 -9.58 -7.39 18.98
C ARG A 4 -9.82 -7.46 17.46
N CYS A 5 -9.25 -8.46 16.79
CA CYS A 5 -9.45 -8.65 15.36
C CYS A 5 -10.88 -9.05 15.03
N VAL A 6 -11.49 -9.89 15.87
CA VAL A 6 -12.88 -10.34 15.71
C VAL A 6 -13.83 -9.16 15.83
N SER A 7 -13.68 -8.33 16.87
CA SER A 7 -14.55 -7.16 17.10
C SER A 7 -14.46 -6.12 15.98
N LEU A 8 -13.27 -5.95 15.37
CA LEU A 8 -13.12 -5.08 14.20
C LEU A 8 -13.82 -5.66 12.97
N LEU A 9 -13.69 -6.98 12.73
CA LEU A 9 -14.28 -7.63 11.56
C LEU A 9 -15.80 -7.78 11.66
N GLU A 10 -16.38 -7.79 12.85
CA GLU A 10 -17.84 -7.72 13.05
C GLU A 10 -18.46 -6.44 12.48
N LYS A 11 -17.66 -5.38 12.29
CA LYS A 11 -18.09 -4.14 11.63
C LYS A 11 -18.19 -4.23 10.10
N TYR A 12 -17.86 -5.37 9.50
CA TYR A 12 -17.94 -5.63 8.07
C TYR A 12 -19.03 -6.65 7.73
N GLU A 13 -19.58 -6.59 6.52
CA GLU A 13 -20.53 -7.57 6.00
C GLU A 13 -19.78 -8.78 5.42
N LEU A 14 -19.21 -9.60 6.28
CA LEU A 14 -18.48 -10.80 5.91
C LEU A 14 -18.53 -11.85 7.04
N GLU A 15 -18.30 -13.10 6.70
CA GLU A 15 -18.14 -14.19 7.66
C GLU A 15 -16.65 -14.52 7.79
N LEU A 16 -16.13 -14.37 9.02
CA LEU A 16 -14.75 -14.70 9.33
C LEU A 16 -14.59 -16.19 9.56
N LEU A 17 -13.82 -16.88 8.75
CA LEU A 17 -13.53 -18.31 8.86
C LEU A 17 -12.27 -18.55 9.72
N ARG A 18 -11.19 -17.80 9.44
CA ARG A 18 -9.90 -17.96 10.11
C ARG A 18 -9.08 -16.68 10.07
N THR A 19 -8.20 -16.53 11.08
CA THR A 19 -7.19 -15.46 11.09
C THR A 19 -5.79 -16.03 11.21
N CYS A 20 -4.83 -15.45 10.48
CA CYS A 20 -3.41 -15.73 10.58
C CYS A 20 -2.65 -14.43 10.80
N LYS A 21 -1.69 -14.44 11.73
CA LYS A 21 -0.85 -13.27 11.99
C LYS A 21 0.20 -13.15 10.89
N GLY A 22 0.20 -12.01 10.18
CA GLY A 22 1.22 -11.63 9.22
C GLY A 22 2.24 -10.64 9.81
N ARG A 23 3.17 -10.18 8.98
CA ARG A 23 4.16 -9.15 9.37
C ARG A 23 3.49 -7.78 9.40
N GLY A 24 3.08 -7.30 10.59
CA GLY A 24 2.44 -6.01 10.80
C GLY A 24 1.01 -5.92 10.27
N ALA A 25 0.35 -7.06 10.04
CA ALA A 25 -1.01 -7.16 9.56
C ALA A 25 -1.64 -8.51 9.96
N ILE A 26 -2.94 -8.64 9.80
CA ILE A 26 -3.68 -9.88 10.06
C ILE A 26 -4.32 -10.33 8.75
N LEU A 27 -4.00 -11.56 8.33
CA LEU A 27 -4.68 -12.21 7.21
C LEU A 27 -5.97 -12.83 7.72
N CYS A 28 -7.05 -12.57 7.02
CA CYS A 28 -8.40 -12.98 7.35
C CYS A 28 -8.96 -13.83 6.20
N GLU A 29 -9.18 -15.12 6.44
CA GLU A 29 -9.92 -15.98 5.52
C GLU A 29 -11.41 -15.75 5.76
N THR A 30 -12.14 -15.36 4.74
CA THR A 30 -13.55 -15.00 4.82
C THR A 30 -14.36 -15.68 3.72
N ASP A 31 -15.68 -15.61 3.80
CA ASP A 31 -16.62 -16.09 2.78
C ASP A 31 -16.44 -15.40 1.41
N ILE A 32 -15.91 -14.16 1.39
CA ILE A 32 -15.64 -13.39 0.16
C ILE A 32 -14.18 -13.48 -0.31
N GLY A 33 -13.36 -14.34 0.34
CA GLY A 33 -11.95 -14.56 0.00
C GLY A 33 -10.99 -14.15 1.10
N THR A 34 -9.70 -14.16 0.79
CA THR A 34 -8.66 -13.75 1.73
C THR A 34 -8.52 -12.23 1.73
N LEU A 35 -8.57 -11.65 2.91
CA LEU A 35 -8.43 -10.23 3.15
C LEU A 35 -7.25 -9.96 4.09
N ILE A 36 -6.76 -8.72 4.08
CA ILE A 36 -5.73 -8.24 5.01
C ILE A 36 -6.25 -7.06 5.82
N LEU A 37 -6.26 -7.22 7.14
CA LEU A 37 -6.57 -6.17 8.09
C LEU A 37 -5.26 -5.56 8.59
N LYS A 38 -5.11 -4.25 8.41
CA LYS A 38 -3.88 -3.53 8.76
C LYS A 38 -4.22 -2.22 9.47
N GLU A 39 -3.40 -1.87 10.48
CA GLU A 39 -3.42 -0.54 11.07
C GLU A 39 -3.12 0.54 10.03
N TYR A 40 -3.86 1.64 10.09
CA TYR A 40 -3.75 2.77 9.18
C TYR A 40 -3.33 4.03 9.93
N ALA A 41 -2.07 4.43 9.73
CA ALA A 41 -1.50 5.62 10.36
C ALA A 41 -1.54 6.88 9.45
N GLY A 42 -2.25 6.80 8.32
CA GLY A 42 -2.37 7.91 7.36
C GLY A 42 -3.55 8.83 7.63
N TYR A 43 -3.65 9.89 6.84
CA TYR A 43 -4.80 10.80 6.86
C TYR A 43 -6.00 10.18 6.15
N ARG A 44 -7.22 10.44 6.63
CA ARG A 44 -8.48 9.92 6.04
C ARG A 44 -8.61 10.32 4.57
N GLU A 45 -8.28 11.56 4.22
CA GLU A 45 -8.34 12.08 2.86
C GLU A 45 -7.42 11.30 1.90
N LYS A 46 -6.26 10.87 2.38
CA LYS A 46 -5.35 10.02 1.59
C LYS A 46 -5.96 8.64 1.32
N CYS A 47 -6.68 8.06 2.28
CA CYS A 47 -7.39 6.80 2.09
C CYS A 47 -8.51 6.94 1.06
N VAL A 48 -9.30 8.02 1.13
CA VAL A 48 -10.36 8.32 0.15
C VAL A 48 -9.79 8.48 -1.26
N TYR A 49 -8.70 9.22 -1.40
CA TYR A 49 -8.01 9.35 -2.68
C TYR A 49 -7.48 8.02 -3.20
N GLN A 50 -6.88 7.20 -2.33
CA GLN A 50 -6.39 5.87 -2.70
C GLN A 50 -7.52 4.99 -3.22
N ASP A 51 -8.68 4.97 -2.56
CA ASP A 51 -9.86 4.22 -2.99
C ASP A 51 -10.35 4.70 -4.37
N ALA A 52 -10.50 6.01 -4.55
CA ALA A 52 -10.90 6.60 -5.83
C ALA A 52 -9.91 6.25 -6.96
N LEU A 53 -8.59 6.32 -6.69
CA LEU A 53 -7.57 5.95 -7.67
C LEU A 53 -7.65 4.47 -8.04
N LEU A 54 -7.82 3.58 -7.07
CA LEU A 54 -7.94 2.15 -7.32
C LEU A 54 -9.17 1.81 -8.19
N HIS A 55 -10.29 2.51 -7.98
CA HIS A 55 -11.48 2.38 -8.82
C HIS A 55 -11.23 2.91 -10.24
N ALA A 56 -10.69 4.13 -10.37
CA ALA A 56 -10.39 4.71 -11.68
C ALA A 56 -9.41 3.85 -12.49
N LEU A 57 -8.40 3.26 -11.86
CA LEU A 57 -7.47 2.34 -12.50
C LEU A 57 -8.18 1.07 -13.00
N ALA A 58 -9.10 0.51 -12.21
CA ALA A 58 -9.87 -0.66 -12.59
C ALA A 58 -10.78 -0.37 -13.80
N ASP A 59 -11.47 0.75 -13.78
CA ASP A 59 -12.37 1.18 -14.87
C ASP A 59 -11.62 1.36 -16.20
N LYS A 60 -10.33 1.68 -16.12
CA LYS A 60 -9.43 1.80 -17.28
C LYS A 60 -8.67 0.50 -17.60
N GLY A 61 -9.05 -0.62 -16.98
CA GLY A 61 -8.55 -1.97 -17.29
C GLY A 61 -7.23 -2.35 -16.60
N PHE A 62 -6.78 -1.59 -15.59
CA PHE A 62 -5.64 -2.00 -14.78
C PHE A 62 -6.10 -2.95 -13.66
N SER A 63 -5.81 -4.25 -13.81
CA SER A 63 -6.29 -5.31 -12.91
C SER A 63 -5.32 -5.65 -11.76
N TYR A 64 -4.07 -5.23 -11.84
CA TYR A 64 -3.04 -5.53 -10.82
C TYR A 64 -3.14 -4.59 -9.63
N LYS A 65 -4.24 -4.66 -8.89
CA LYS A 65 -4.51 -3.78 -7.77
C LYS A 65 -5.22 -4.50 -6.62
N GLU A 66 -5.01 -4.00 -5.43
CA GLU A 66 -5.85 -4.30 -4.27
C GLU A 66 -7.18 -3.53 -4.34
N SER A 67 -8.13 -3.91 -3.50
CA SER A 67 -9.37 -3.15 -3.28
C SER A 67 -9.58 -2.95 -1.79
N ILE A 68 -10.08 -1.79 -1.42
CA ILE A 68 -10.43 -1.48 -0.03
C ILE A 68 -11.87 -1.95 0.21
N ILE A 69 -12.09 -2.65 1.31
CA ILE A 69 -13.41 -3.15 1.71
C ILE A 69 -14.03 -2.15 2.68
N ARG A 70 -15.23 -1.67 2.36
CA ARG A 70 -15.96 -0.76 3.21
C ARG A 70 -16.65 -1.51 4.36
N ASN A 71 -16.73 -0.88 5.52
CA ASN A 71 -17.47 -1.41 6.64
C ASN A 71 -19.01 -1.24 6.46
N LYS A 72 -19.81 -1.74 7.39
CA LYS A 72 -21.28 -1.67 7.37
C LYS A 72 -21.83 -0.25 7.32
N GLU A 73 -21.05 0.74 7.75
CA GLU A 73 -21.39 2.16 7.72
C GLU A 73 -20.99 2.82 6.39
N GLY A 74 -20.37 2.06 5.46
CA GLY A 74 -19.85 2.55 4.18
C GLY A 74 -18.50 3.25 4.26
N GLU A 75 -17.86 3.25 5.44
CA GLU A 75 -16.58 3.89 5.67
C GLU A 75 -15.39 3.01 5.22
N LEU A 76 -14.31 3.65 4.75
CA LEU A 76 -13.08 2.98 4.33
C LEU A 76 -12.17 2.59 5.50
N LEU A 77 -12.29 3.32 6.61
CA LEU A 77 -11.51 3.10 7.83
C LEU A 77 -12.45 2.69 8.95
N THR A 78 -11.99 1.76 9.76
CA THR A 78 -12.70 1.31 10.95
C THR A 78 -11.90 1.69 12.18
N GLU A 79 -12.51 2.45 13.07
CA GLU A 79 -11.93 2.86 14.34
C GLU A 79 -12.13 1.78 15.40
N ASP A 80 -11.06 1.44 16.11
CA ASP A 80 -11.09 0.56 17.27
C ASP A 80 -11.41 1.36 18.55
N VAL A 81 -11.66 0.65 19.64
CA VAL A 81 -12.00 1.22 20.95
C VAL A 81 -10.93 2.15 21.54
N ASP A 82 -9.68 2.02 21.10
CA ASP A 82 -8.56 2.86 21.52
C ASP A 82 -8.27 4.05 20.58
N GLY A 83 -9.12 4.28 19.56
CA GLY A 83 -8.95 5.34 18.58
C GLY A 83 -8.01 5.00 17.43
N THR A 84 -7.50 3.76 17.35
CA THR A 84 -6.65 3.32 16.25
C THR A 84 -7.50 3.00 15.03
N PHE A 85 -7.11 3.53 13.87
CA PHE A 85 -7.78 3.23 12.60
C PHE A 85 -7.20 1.98 11.94
N TYR A 86 -8.09 1.21 11.34
CA TYR A 86 -7.77 0.00 10.57
C TYR A 86 -8.38 0.09 9.17
N ILE A 87 -7.68 -0.50 8.21
CA ILE A 87 -8.12 -0.65 6.82
C ILE A 87 -8.18 -2.14 6.48
N LEU A 88 -9.28 -2.55 5.84
CA LEU A 88 -9.45 -3.91 5.33
C LEU A 88 -9.31 -3.89 3.81
N LYS A 89 -8.47 -4.77 3.26
CA LYS A 89 -8.19 -4.83 1.83
C LYS A 89 -8.23 -6.26 1.32
N THR A 90 -8.44 -6.42 0.03
CA THR A 90 -8.24 -7.71 -0.63
C THR A 90 -6.79 -8.13 -0.55
N TRP A 91 -6.56 -9.42 -0.37
CA TRP A 91 -5.26 -10.06 -0.43
C TRP A 91 -5.15 -10.90 -1.70
N PHE A 92 -3.95 -11.00 -2.23
CA PHE A 92 -3.63 -11.91 -3.32
C PHE A 92 -2.38 -12.71 -2.97
N GLU A 93 -2.37 -13.97 -3.36
CA GLU A 93 -1.20 -14.83 -3.20
C GLU A 93 -0.15 -14.47 -4.24
N GLY A 94 1.10 -14.52 -3.83
CA GLY A 94 2.22 -14.23 -4.69
C GLY A 94 3.54 -14.29 -3.95
N ARG A 95 4.63 -14.12 -4.66
CA ARG A 95 5.96 -13.96 -4.10
C ARG A 95 6.52 -12.57 -4.39
N GLU A 96 7.40 -12.11 -3.54
CA GLU A 96 8.15 -10.89 -3.81
C GLU A 96 9.04 -11.04 -5.07
N CYS A 97 9.18 -9.95 -5.81
CA CYS A 97 10.06 -9.88 -6.96
C CYS A 97 11.53 -10.15 -6.54
N ASN A 98 12.18 -11.08 -7.22
CA ASN A 98 13.60 -11.32 -7.04
C ASN A 98 14.41 -10.36 -7.91
N VAL A 99 15.02 -9.35 -7.29
CA VAL A 99 15.82 -8.33 -7.98
C VAL A 99 17.06 -8.88 -8.71
N ARG A 100 17.44 -10.13 -8.47
CA ARG A 100 18.54 -10.82 -9.18
C ARG A 100 18.05 -11.62 -10.39
N ASP A 101 16.74 -11.74 -10.56
CA ASP A 101 16.12 -12.42 -11.70
C ASP A 101 15.72 -11.38 -12.76
N ARG A 102 16.22 -11.54 -13.98
CA ARG A 102 15.94 -10.62 -15.09
C ARG A 102 14.47 -10.64 -15.52
N GLU A 103 13.82 -11.80 -15.46
CA GLU A 103 12.42 -11.94 -15.86
C GLU A 103 11.52 -11.25 -14.85
N ASP A 104 11.78 -11.43 -13.54
CA ASP A 104 11.06 -10.73 -12.47
C ASP A 104 11.23 -9.20 -12.60
N CYS A 105 12.45 -8.74 -12.82
CA CYS A 105 12.72 -7.31 -13.02
C CYS A 105 11.99 -6.76 -14.27
N ALA A 106 12.03 -7.50 -15.38
CA ALA A 106 11.34 -7.10 -16.60
C ALA A 106 9.82 -7.01 -16.40
N LEU A 107 9.23 -8.00 -15.73
CA LEU A 107 7.80 -8.02 -15.41
C LEU A 107 7.40 -6.87 -14.47
N ALA A 108 8.21 -6.60 -13.45
CA ALA A 108 7.98 -5.48 -12.54
C ALA A 108 8.00 -4.13 -13.28
N MET A 109 8.98 -3.93 -14.18
CA MET A 109 9.08 -2.72 -14.98
C MET A 109 7.95 -2.58 -15.99
N GLN A 110 7.50 -3.67 -16.61
CA GLN A 110 6.33 -3.67 -17.51
C GLN A 110 5.04 -3.31 -16.75
N THR A 111 4.86 -3.87 -15.56
CA THR A 111 3.70 -3.57 -14.71
C THR A 111 3.71 -2.11 -14.27
N LEU A 112 4.88 -1.58 -13.87
CA LEU A 112 5.03 -0.16 -13.51
C LEU A 112 4.74 0.76 -14.71
N ALA A 113 5.26 0.43 -15.90
CA ALA A 113 4.98 1.20 -17.11
C ALA A 113 3.50 1.17 -17.47
N SER A 114 2.83 0.02 -17.33
CA SER A 114 1.39 -0.10 -17.51
C SER A 114 0.62 0.76 -16.52
N TYR A 115 1.00 0.74 -15.24
CA TYR A 115 0.43 1.60 -14.20
C TYR A 115 0.56 3.08 -14.57
N HIS A 116 1.75 3.55 -14.95
CA HIS A 116 1.96 4.95 -15.34
C HIS A 116 1.12 5.36 -16.55
N LYS A 117 1.02 4.47 -17.55
CA LYS A 117 0.22 4.72 -18.75
C LYS A 117 -1.28 4.85 -18.42
N VAL A 118 -1.80 3.98 -17.56
CA VAL A 118 -3.21 3.99 -17.18
C VAL A 118 -3.51 5.13 -16.21
N SER A 119 -2.64 5.38 -15.21
CA SER A 119 -2.84 6.47 -14.24
C SER A 119 -2.82 7.86 -14.88
N ALA A 120 -2.05 8.05 -15.95
CA ALA A 120 -2.08 9.30 -16.72
C ALA A 120 -3.44 9.59 -17.37
N LEU A 121 -4.32 8.60 -17.49
CA LEU A 121 -5.68 8.75 -18.00
C LEU A 121 -6.71 9.06 -16.90
N CYS A 122 -6.31 9.01 -15.62
CA CYS A 122 -7.18 9.27 -14.46
C CYS A 122 -7.23 10.78 -14.15
N GLN A 123 -7.64 11.59 -15.13
CA GLN A 123 -7.67 13.07 -15.02
C GLN A 123 -8.71 13.57 -14.00
N GLU A 124 -9.74 12.79 -13.72
CA GLU A 124 -10.76 13.05 -12.71
C GLU A 124 -10.23 13.20 -11.28
N LEU A 125 -8.99 12.76 -11.04
CA LEU A 125 -8.33 12.80 -9.73
C LEU A 125 -7.33 13.96 -9.58
N THR A 126 -7.33 14.92 -10.50
CA THR A 126 -6.37 16.05 -10.52
C THR A 126 -6.56 17.03 -9.36
N GLU A 127 -7.72 17.02 -8.69
CA GLU A 127 -8.00 17.91 -7.55
C GLU A 127 -7.25 17.54 -6.27
N TYR A 128 -6.68 16.33 -6.22
CA TYR A 128 -5.90 15.90 -5.06
C TYR A 128 -4.57 16.65 -5.00
N ARG A 129 -4.40 17.42 -3.93
CA ARG A 129 -3.12 18.06 -3.63
C ARG A 129 -2.28 17.11 -2.77
N SER A 130 -1.07 16.80 -3.22
CA SER A 130 -0.10 16.09 -2.39
C SER A 130 0.11 16.85 -1.08
N LEU A 131 0.02 16.15 0.04
CA LEU A 131 0.34 16.69 1.37
C LEU A 131 1.85 16.81 1.60
N SER A 132 2.67 16.23 0.73
CA SER A 132 4.12 16.31 0.75
C SER A 132 4.63 17.16 -0.41
N ASP A 133 5.63 17.98 -0.14
CA ASP A 133 6.43 18.62 -1.16
C ASP A 133 7.39 17.58 -1.75
N VAL A 134 6.98 16.98 -2.87
CA VAL A 134 7.73 15.90 -3.55
C VAL A 134 9.11 16.40 -3.96
N GLU A 135 9.25 17.66 -4.35
CA GLU A 135 10.53 18.25 -4.75
C GLU A 135 11.49 18.36 -3.56
N ALA A 136 10.99 18.85 -2.42
CA ALA A 136 11.80 18.92 -1.18
C ALA A 136 12.20 17.53 -0.66
N GLU A 137 11.31 16.53 -0.73
CA GLU A 137 11.64 15.14 -0.39
C GLU A 137 12.69 14.56 -1.33
N PHE A 138 12.55 14.78 -2.63
CA PHE A 138 13.54 14.33 -3.62
C PHE A 138 14.89 14.96 -3.39
N GLU A 139 14.96 16.27 -3.14
CA GLU A 139 16.21 16.96 -2.82
C GLU A 139 16.84 16.45 -1.52
N LYS A 140 16.05 16.15 -0.50
CA LYS A 140 16.52 15.57 0.76
C LYS A 140 17.19 14.21 0.50
N HIS A 141 16.51 13.29 -0.18
CA HIS A 141 17.06 11.97 -0.49
C HIS A 141 18.28 12.04 -1.41
N ASN A 142 18.29 12.96 -2.36
CA ASN A 142 19.45 13.18 -3.23
C ASN A 142 20.68 13.69 -2.44
N ARG A 143 20.47 14.55 -1.43
CA ARG A 143 21.53 14.95 -0.51
C ARG A 143 22.07 13.81 0.33
N GLU A 144 21.18 12.93 0.81
CA GLU A 144 21.57 11.73 1.57
C GLU A 144 22.37 10.76 0.70
N LEU A 145 21.94 10.52 -0.53
CA LEU A 145 22.65 9.68 -1.49
C LEU A 145 24.06 10.22 -1.79
N LYS A 146 24.19 11.52 -2.00
CA LYS A 146 25.50 12.18 -2.24
C LYS A 146 26.42 12.00 -1.04
N LYS A 147 25.92 12.08 0.20
CA LYS A 147 26.71 11.83 1.41
C LYS A 147 27.25 10.41 1.46
N ILE A 148 26.38 9.42 1.15
CA ILE A 148 26.78 8.00 1.10
C ILE A 148 27.85 7.78 0.04
N CYS A 149 27.68 8.30 -1.17
CA CYS A 149 28.68 8.20 -2.24
C CYS A 149 30.03 8.81 -1.83
N LEU A 150 30.03 9.97 -1.17
CA LEU A 150 31.26 10.61 -0.70
C LEU A 150 31.97 9.81 0.40
N LEU A 151 31.22 9.12 1.28
CA LEU A 151 31.80 8.25 2.31
C LEU A 151 32.48 7.01 1.69
N TYR A 152 31.95 6.48 0.60
CA TYR A 152 32.55 5.33 -0.11
C TYR A 152 33.72 5.69 -1.02
N THR A 153 33.84 6.95 -1.43
CA THR A 153 34.93 7.45 -2.32
C THR A 153 36.05 8.12 -1.55
N SER A 154 35.94 8.30 -0.24
CA SER A 154 37.06 8.78 0.59
C SER A 154 38.16 7.71 0.68
N PRO A 155 39.43 8.04 0.38
CA PRO A 155 40.54 7.09 0.57
C PRO A 155 40.59 6.61 2.02
N SER A 156 40.79 5.31 2.19
CA SER A 156 40.93 4.72 3.50
C SER A 156 42.15 5.34 4.22
N PRO A 157 42.05 5.63 5.55
CA PRO A 157 43.21 6.11 6.33
C PRO A 157 44.39 5.12 6.38
N ARG A 158 44.28 3.95 5.74
CA ARG A 158 45.32 2.91 5.67
C ARG A 158 46.24 3.01 4.46
N ASP A 159 45.97 3.97 3.58
CA ASP A 159 46.78 4.18 2.36
C ASP A 159 47.89 5.24 2.52
N TYR A 160 48.25 5.55 3.78
CA TYR A 160 49.38 6.39 4.15
C TYR A 160 50.40 5.63 5.03
#